data_353b450b1d698f793b022e1cef557a9f
#
_entry.id   353b450b1d698f793b022e1cef557a9f
#
_cell.length_a   1.000
_cell.length_b   1.000
_cell.length_c   1.000
_cell.angle_alpha   90.00
_cell.angle_beta   90.00
_cell.angle_gamma   90.00
#
_symmetry.space_group_name_H-M   'P 1'
#
loop_
_entity.id
_entity.type
_entity.pdbx_description
1 polymer ?
#
loop_
_entity_poly.entity_id
_entity_poly.type
_entity_poly.pdbx_seq_one_letter_code
_entity_poly.pdbx_strand_id
1 'polypeptide(L)'
;EAGGASRFFYTAKASTSERDKGLENLPVLTPGERSGGREEGSAGINGYAGTRGENGRNPHPTVKPISLMRYLVRRASPPGAWDPDMAKRPVVLDCFMGSGSTGVAAMVEGVRFVGCELGEESAEVARLRLQHAYALPREDGEAPVVTRVGGQGKLF
;
A
#
# COMPACT_ATOMS: atom_id res chain seq x y z
N GLU A 1 -13.65 -5.37 35.11
CA GLU A 1 -12.61 -4.50 34.54
C GLU A 1 -13.22 -3.57 33.51
N ALA A 2 -13.30 -2.29 33.84
CA ALA A 2 -13.76 -1.26 32.91
C ALA A 2 -12.65 -0.99 31.87
N GLY A 3 -12.67 -1.68 30.76
CA GLY A 3 -11.77 -1.39 29.66
C GLY A 3 -12.22 -0.09 28.99
N GLY A 4 -11.35 0.91 28.99
CA GLY A 4 -11.64 2.19 28.36
C GLY A 4 -11.95 2.08 26.86
N ALA A 5 -12.54 3.12 26.28
CA ALA A 5 -12.90 3.23 24.87
C ALA A 5 -11.72 2.94 23.91
N SER A 6 -10.47 3.07 24.37
CA SER A 6 -9.26 2.74 23.64
C SER A 6 -9.20 1.28 23.11
N ARG A 7 -9.97 0.35 23.68
CA ARG A 7 -10.08 -1.03 23.17
C ARG A 7 -10.69 -1.11 21.77
N PHE A 8 -11.43 -0.09 21.35
CA PHE A 8 -12.08 -0.03 20.04
C PHE A 8 -11.28 0.75 19.01
N PHE A 9 -10.18 1.40 19.41
CA PHE A 9 -9.30 2.12 18.50
C PHE A 9 -8.19 1.20 17.99
N TYR A 10 -8.45 0.56 16.87
CA TYR A 10 -7.40 -0.17 16.16
C TYR A 10 -6.54 0.83 15.37
N THR A 11 -5.38 1.17 15.89
CA THR A 11 -4.38 1.98 15.18
C THR A 11 -3.37 1.07 14.50
N ALA A 12 -3.74 0.52 13.36
CA ALA A 12 -2.78 -0.22 12.55
C ALA A 12 -1.79 0.77 11.91
N LYS A 13 -0.49 0.50 12.09
CA LYS A 13 0.58 1.20 11.37
C LYS A 13 1.37 0.17 10.58
N ALA A 14 1.70 0.51 9.32
CA ALA A 14 2.62 -0.31 8.54
C ALA A 14 4.02 -0.26 9.18
N SER A 15 4.64 -1.43 9.38
CA SER A 15 6.04 -1.53 9.81
C SER A 15 6.97 -0.99 8.71
N THR A 16 8.21 -0.65 9.06
CA THR A 16 9.21 -0.20 8.07
C THR A 16 9.44 -1.27 7.01
N SER A 17 9.55 -2.54 7.39
CA SER A 17 9.72 -3.64 6.44
C SER A 17 8.52 -3.80 5.49
N GLU A 18 7.29 -3.62 5.99
CA GLU A 18 6.09 -3.66 5.15
C GLU A 18 6.00 -2.46 4.19
N ARG A 19 6.42 -1.29 4.65
CA ARG A 19 6.46 -0.06 3.83
C ARG A 19 7.43 -0.18 2.67
N ASP A 20 8.59 -0.79 2.91
CA ASP A 20 9.73 -0.87 1.99
C ASP A 20 9.68 -2.10 1.08
N LYS A 21 8.76 -3.02 1.33
CA LYS A 21 8.64 -4.26 0.57
C LYS A 21 8.38 -3.98 -0.93
N GLY A 22 9.24 -4.54 -1.77
CA GLY A 22 9.24 -4.29 -3.21
C GLY A 22 10.03 -3.06 -3.65
N LEU A 23 10.73 -2.38 -2.72
CA LEU A 23 11.52 -1.18 -2.98
C LEU A 23 13.02 -1.40 -2.74
N GLU A 24 13.48 -2.64 -2.79
CA GLU A 24 14.85 -3.03 -2.45
C GLU A 24 15.91 -2.32 -3.33
N ASN A 25 15.52 -1.91 -4.53
CA ASN A 25 16.38 -1.20 -5.49
C ASN A 25 16.39 0.33 -5.30
N LEU A 26 15.55 0.88 -4.43
CA LEU A 26 15.55 2.30 -4.14
C LEU A 26 16.56 2.66 -3.03
N PRO A 27 17.06 3.90 -3.00
CA PRO A 27 17.95 4.35 -1.94
C PRO A 27 17.25 4.32 -0.58
N VAL A 28 18.04 4.12 0.46
CA VAL A 28 17.57 4.25 1.83
C VAL A 28 17.59 5.73 2.20
N LEU A 29 16.45 6.25 2.60
CA LEU A 29 16.24 7.64 2.98
C LEU A 29 16.26 7.78 4.50
N THR A 30 16.84 8.85 4.97
CA THR A 30 16.76 9.27 6.38
C THR A 30 15.35 9.78 6.73
N PRO A 31 14.98 9.86 8.01
CA PRO A 31 13.71 10.44 8.42
C PRO A 31 13.49 11.87 7.93
N GLY A 32 14.55 12.68 7.85
CA GLY A 32 14.52 14.04 7.34
C GLY A 32 14.16 14.08 5.86
N GLU A 33 14.82 13.28 5.02
CA GLU A 33 14.55 13.18 3.57
C GLU A 33 13.13 12.68 3.31
N ARG A 34 12.65 11.69 4.07
CA ARG A 34 11.27 11.17 3.96
C ARG A 34 10.20 12.17 4.39
N SER A 35 10.58 13.19 5.13
CA SER A 35 9.68 14.25 5.63
C SER A 35 9.74 15.53 4.78
N GLY A 36 10.31 15.48 3.57
CA GLY A 36 10.45 16.63 2.69
C GLY A 36 11.62 17.53 3.06
N GLY A 37 12.73 16.96 3.55
CA GLY A 37 13.96 17.71 3.87
C GLY A 37 13.92 18.46 5.20
N ARG A 38 13.07 18.05 6.14
CA ARG A 38 13.04 18.65 7.47
C ARG A 38 14.30 18.33 8.25
N GLU A 39 14.82 19.33 8.95
CA GLU A 39 16.01 19.18 9.80
C GLU A 39 15.78 18.18 10.94
N GLU A 40 16.82 17.44 11.28
CA GLU A 40 16.84 16.55 12.42
C GLU A 40 16.57 17.35 13.72
N GLY A 41 15.64 16.91 14.53
CA GLY A 41 15.21 17.64 15.74
C GLY A 41 13.95 18.47 15.58
N SER A 42 13.44 18.68 14.36
CA SER A 42 12.18 19.39 14.14
C SER A 42 10.96 18.57 14.62
N ALA A 43 9.88 19.28 14.98
CA ALA A 43 8.64 18.64 15.45
C ALA A 43 8.12 17.63 14.42
N GLY A 44 7.98 16.37 14.82
CA GLY A 44 7.51 15.27 14.00
C GLY A 44 8.62 14.36 13.43
N ILE A 45 9.89 14.70 13.54
CA ILE A 45 11.03 13.84 13.21
C ILE A 45 11.49 13.06 14.44
N ASN A 46 11.41 13.67 15.63
CA ASN A 46 11.77 13.00 16.88
C ASN A 46 10.72 11.96 17.29
N GLY A 47 11.18 10.77 17.50
CA GLY A 47 10.47 9.52 17.70
C GLY A 47 9.47 9.38 18.83
N TYR A 48 8.61 10.35 19.08
CA TYR A 48 7.54 10.20 20.10
C TYR A 48 6.36 9.33 19.63
N ALA A 49 6.37 8.85 18.39
CA ALA A 49 5.29 8.01 17.85
C ALA A 49 5.81 6.90 16.95
N GLY A 50 6.67 6.01 17.46
CA GLY A 50 7.10 4.76 16.81
C GLY A 50 7.41 4.89 15.31
N THR A 51 8.51 4.38 14.82
CA THR A 51 8.94 4.32 13.40
C THR A 51 9.33 5.64 12.69
N ARG A 52 9.11 6.81 13.26
CA ARG A 52 9.47 8.08 12.62
C ARG A 52 10.98 8.38 12.63
N GLY A 53 11.75 7.67 13.43
CA GLY A 53 13.21 7.78 13.50
C GLY A 53 13.97 6.73 12.70
N GLU A 54 13.30 5.83 12.00
CA GLU A 54 13.96 4.77 11.24
C GLU A 54 14.18 5.16 9.78
N ASN A 55 15.34 4.79 9.25
CA ASN A 55 15.61 4.89 7.82
C ASN A 55 14.63 3.98 7.04
N GLY A 56 14.30 4.34 5.84
CA GLY A 56 13.43 3.53 4.99
C GLY A 56 13.48 3.99 3.53
N ARG A 57 12.88 3.21 2.65
CA ARG A 57 12.93 3.45 1.19
C ARG A 57 11.67 4.12 0.67
N ASN A 58 10.54 3.93 1.36
CA ASN A 58 9.26 4.48 0.92
C ASN A 58 9.11 5.92 1.43
N PRO A 59 9.17 6.94 0.56
CA PRO A 59 9.02 8.34 0.95
C PRO A 59 7.58 8.71 1.31
N HIS A 60 6.60 7.90 0.90
CA HIS A 60 5.19 8.24 1.07
C HIS A 60 4.79 8.30 2.56
N PRO A 61 4.22 9.41 3.03
CA PRO A 61 3.99 9.63 4.47
C PRO A 61 2.91 8.73 5.06
N THR A 62 1.92 8.34 4.27
CA THR A 62 0.68 7.70 4.76
C THR A 62 0.48 6.28 4.24
N VAL A 63 1.54 5.47 4.23
CA VAL A 63 1.43 4.04 3.85
C VAL A 63 0.50 3.33 4.82
N LYS A 64 -0.52 2.66 4.27
CA LYS A 64 -1.49 1.90 5.06
C LYS A 64 -1.03 0.46 5.25
N PRO A 65 -1.29 -0.16 6.42
CA PRO A 65 -1.00 -1.58 6.64
C PRO A 65 -1.76 -2.45 5.66
N ILE A 66 -1.09 -3.41 5.06
CA ILE A 66 -1.70 -4.32 4.09
C ILE A 66 -2.80 -5.17 4.74
N SER A 67 -2.61 -5.60 5.97
CA SER A 67 -3.62 -6.36 6.72
C SER A 67 -4.95 -5.62 6.84
N LEU A 68 -4.89 -4.31 7.16
CA LEU A 68 -6.09 -3.46 7.20
C LEU A 68 -6.72 -3.31 5.81
N MET A 69 -5.90 -3.04 4.81
CA MET A 69 -6.40 -2.87 3.43
C MET A 69 -7.01 -4.16 2.88
N ARG A 70 -6.43 -5.31 3.17
CA ARG A 70 -6.99 -6.64 2.84
C ARG A 70 -8.38 -6.83 3.47
N TYR A 71 -8.51 -6.51 4.76
CA TYR A 71 -9.79 -6.58 5.45
C TYR A 71 -10.84 -5.69 4.76
N LEU A 72 -10.49 -4.44 4.42
CA LEU A 72 -11.39 -3.50 3.74
C LEU A 72 -11.77 -3.99 2.33
N VAL A 73 -10.81 -4.48 1.55
CA VAL A 73 -11.06 -5.04 0.23
C VAL A 73 -12.03 -6.21 0.30
N ARG A 74 -11.83 -7.15 1.24
CA ARG A 74 -12.76 -8.27 1.45
C ARG A 74 -14.17 -7.80 1.79
N ARG A 75 -14.28 -6.78 2.62
CA ARG A 75 -15.59 -6.26 3.06
C ARG A 75 -16.31 -5.45 1.97
N ALA A 76 -15.56 -4.76 1.13
CA ALA A 76 -16.11 -3.98 0.02
C ALA A 76 -16.41 -4.82 -1.23
N SER A 77 -15.80 -5.99 -1.36
CA SER A 77 -16.03 -6.89 -2.49
C SER A 77 -17.36 -7.63 -2.33
N PRO A 78 -18.16 -7.76 -3.39
CA PRO A 78 -19.43 -8.48 -3.33
C PRO A 78 -19.22 -9.98 -3.07
N PRO A 79 -20.22 -10.70 -2.57
CA PRO A 79 -20.19 -12.16 -2.52
C PRO A 79 -19.93 -12.74 -3.92
N GLY A 80 -19.06 -13.76 -4.00
CA GLY A 80 -18.65 -14.33 -5.29
C GLY A 80 -17.53 -13.57 -6.00
N ALA A 81 -16.85 -12.67 -5.29
CA ALA A 81 -15.70 -11.90 -5.81
C ALA A 81 -14.57 -12.77 -6.39
N TRP A 82 -14.57 -14.06 -6.09
CA TRP A 82 -13.54 -15.04 -6.51
C TRP A 82 -13.99 -15.91 -7.67
N ASP A 83 -14.62 -15.30 -8.68
CA ASP A 83 -14.93 -16.01 -9.93
C ASP A 83 -13.64 -16.57 -10.54
N PRO A 84 -13.61 -17.84 -11.02
CA PRO A 84 -12.46 -18.40 -11.73
C PRO A 84 -12.04 -17.55 -12.94
N ASP A 85 -13.02 -16.97 -13.62
CA ASP A 85 -12.77 -16.00 -14.69
C ASP A 85 -12.39 -14.64 -14.10
N MET A 86 -11.11 -14.29 -14.17
CA MET A 86 -10.60 -12.99 -13.70
C MET A 86 -11.32 -11.79 -14.30
N ALA A 87 -11.84 -11.89 -15.53
CA ALA A 87 -12.56 -10.78 -16.16
C ALA A 87 -13.88 -10.46 -15.45
N LYS A 88 -14.45 -11.41 -14.74
CA LYS A 88 -15.69 -11.27 -13.96
C LYS A 88 -15.46 -10.82 -12.53
N ARG A 89 -14.21 -10.89 -12.04
CA ARG A 89 -13.90 -10.44 -10.68
C ARG A 89 -14.13 -8.94 -10.52
N PRO A 90 -14.58 -8.47 -9.35
CA PRO A 90 -14.80 -7.05 -9.12
C PRO A 90 -13.51 -6.26 -9.27
N VAL A 91 -13.65 -4.98 -9.57
CA VAL A 91 -12.55 -4.02 -9.67
C VAL A 91 -12.57 -3.11 -8.46
N VAL A 92 -11.46 -3.04 -7.75
CA VAL A 92 -11.22 -2.02 -6.73
C VAL A 92 -10.61 -0.81 -7.42
N LEU A 93 -11.26 0.35 -7.31
CA LEU A 93 -10.76 1.63 -7.80
C LEU A 93 -10.23 2.46 -6.63
N ASP A 94 -9.01 2.95 -6.74
CA ASP A 94 -8.41 3.92 -5.81
C ASP A 94 -7.89 5.13 -6.59
N CYS A 95 -8.62 6.24 -6.53
CA CYS A 95 -8.30 7.48 -7.24
C CYS A 95 -7.14 8.26 -6.61
N PHE A 96 -6.68 7.86 -5.43
CA PHE A 96 -5.61 8.52 -4.66
C PHE A 96 -4.68 7.45 -4.07
N MET A 97 -4.17 6.55 -4.92
CA MET A 97 -3.52 5.32 -4.48
C MET A 97 -2.22 5.53 -3.70
N GLY A 98 -1.58 6.71 -3.82
CA GLY A 98 -0.32 7.01 -3.16
C GLY A 98 0.73 5.95 -3.49
N SER A 99 1.26 5.30 -2.46
CA SER A 99 2.24 4.20 -2.61
C SER A 99 1.61 2.83 -2.89
N GLY A 100 0.35 2.75 -3.30
CA GLY A 100 -0.30 1.54 -3.82
C GLY A 100 -0.72 0.50 -2.78
N SER A 101 -0.90 0.86 -1.51
CA SER A 101 -1.27 -0.13 -0.47
C SER A 101 -2.61 -0.83 -0.74
N THR A 102 -3.59 -0.11 -1.29
CA THR A 102 -4.88 -0.68 -1.71
C THR A 102 -4.68 -1.71 -2.83
N GLY A 103 -3.85 -1.38 -3.81
CA GLY A 103 -3.57 -2.26 -4.94
C GLY A 103 -2.83 -3.52 -4.53
N VAL A 104 -1.83 -3.42 -3.65
CA VAL A 104 -1.14 -4.58 -3.07
C VAL A 104 -2.15 -5.50 -2.37
N ALA A 105 -3.05 -4.93 -1.56
CA ALA A 105 -4.08 -5.70 -0.88
C ALA A 105 -5.06 -6.37 -1.86
N ALA A 106 -5.51 -5.64 -2.89
CA ALA A 106 -6.40 -6.15 -3.93
C ALA A 106 -5.76 -7.34 -4.66
N MET A 107 -4.48 -7.25 -5.01
CA MET A 107 -3.73 -8.34 -5.64
C MET A 107 -3.65 -9.57 -4.75
N VAL A 108 -3.33 -9.39 -3.46
CA VAL A 108 -3.27 -10.50 -2.49
C VAL A 108 -4.64 -11.16 -2.33
N GLU A 109 -5.72 -10.36 -2.35
CA GLU A 109 -7.09 -10.87 -2.25
C GLU A 109 -7.64 -11.40 -3.60
N GLY A 110 -6.88 -11.31 -4.67
CA GLY A 110 -7.30 -11.84 -5.97
C GLY A 110 -8.40 -11.07 -6.67
N VAL A 111 -8.62 -9.82 -6.32
CA VAL A 111 -9.53 -8.93 -7.05
C VAL A 111 -8.76 -8.00 -7.99
N ARG A 112 -9.44 -7.49 -9.01
CA ARG A 112 -8.85 -6.56 -9.98
C ARG A 112 -8.63 -5.20 -9.34
N PHE A 113 -7.63 -4.47 -9.81
CA PHE A 113 -7.29 -3.15 -9.29
C PHE A 113 -7.07 -2.13 -10.39
N VAL A 114 -7.57 -0.93 -10.15
CA VAL A 114 -7.25 0.27 -10.93
C VAL A 114 -6.88 1.37 -9.95
N GLY A 115 -5.70 1.95 -10.09
CA GLY A 115 -5.21 3.02 -9.24
C GLY A 115 -4.85 4.26 -10.06
N CYS A 116 -5.11 5.44 -9.51
CA CYS A 116 -4.68 6.73 -10.04
C CYS A 116 -3.80 7.44 -9.01
N GLU A 117 -2.71 8.04 -9.47
CA GLU A 117 -1.83 8.86 -8.64
C GLU A 117 -1.26 10.00 -9.48
N LEU A 118 -1.33 11.22 -8.95
CA LEU A 118 -0.86 12.42 -9.63
C LEU A 118 0.65 12.61 -9.46
N GLY A 119 1.19 12.28 -8.28
CA GLY A 119 2.61 12.44 -7.97
C GLY A 119 3.45 11.36 -8.63
N GLU A 120 4.36 11.73 -9.53
CA GLU A 120 5.19 10.77 -10.27
C GLU A 120 6.02 9.87 -9.36
N GLU A 121 6.61 10.43 -8.30
CA GLU A 121 7.39 9.67 -7.33
C GLU A 121 6.53 8.63 -6.60
N SER A 122 5.35 9.03 -6.14
CA SER A 122 4.41 8.12 -5.48
C SER A 122 3.90 7.04 -6.44
N ALA A 123 3.63 7.41 -7.69
CA ALA A 123 3.22 6.48 -8.74
C ALA A 123 4.30 5.43 -9.04
N GLU A 124 5.58 5.83 -9.08
CA GLU A 124 6.69 4.91 -9.28
C GLU A 124 6.86 3.95 -8.09
N VAL A 125 6.77 4.47 -6.86
CA VAL A 125 6.77 3.64 -5.65
C VAL A 125 5.62 2.63 -5.68
N ALA A 126 4.41 3.08 -6.04
CA ALA A 126 3.26 2.18 -6.18
C ALA A 126 3.52 1.10 -7.23
N ARG A 127 4.04 1.48 -8.40
CA ARG A 127 4.36 0.55 -9.49
C ARG A 127 5.32 -0.57 -9.03
N LEU A 128 6.39 -0.22 -8.33
CA LEU A 128 7.36 -1.20 -7.83
C LEU A 128 6.73 -2.14 -6.80
N ARG A 129 5.96 -1.61 -5.86
CA ARG A 129 5.27 -2.41 -4.84
C ARG A 129 4.22 -3.34 -5.45
N LEU A 130 3.48 -2.88 -6.44
CA LEU A 130 2.50 -3.69 -7.17
C LEU A 130 3.19 -4.79 -7.98
N GLN A 131 4.30 -4.51 -8.65
CA GLN A 131 5.09 -5.51 -9.36
C GLN A 131 5.62 -6.59 -8.40
N HIS A 132 6.12 -6.18 -7.24
CA HIS A 132 6.56 -7.13 -6.21
C HIS A 132 5.40 -8.02 -5.74
N ALA A 133 4.25 -7.43 -5.43
CA ALA A 133 3.06 -8.18 -5.00
C ALA A 133 2.56 -9.14 -6.09
N TYR A 134 2.68 -8.74 -7.36
CA TYR A 134 2.36 -9.57 -8.52
C TYR A 134 3.28 -10.79 -8.66
N ALA A 135 4.56 -10.64 -8.36
CA ALA A 135 5.54 -11.72 -8.46
C ALA A 135 5.44 -12.75 -7.32
N LEU A 136 4.71 -12.43 -6.23
CA LEU A 136 4.55 -13.37 -5.11
C LEU A 136 3.56 -14.48 -5.48
N PRO A 137 3.85 -15.75 -5.09
CA PRO A 137 2.88 -16.82 -5.20
C PRO A 137 1.61 -16.45 -4.41
N ARG A 138 0.46 -16.63 -5.01
CA ARG A 138 -0.82 -16.47 -4.31
C ARG A 138 -1.18 -17.75 -3.58
N GLU A 139 -1.99 -17.61 -2.55
CA GLU A 139 -2.50 -18.76 -1.77
C GLU A 139 -3.30 -19.74 -2.65
N ASP A 140 -3.88 -19.27 -3.75
CA ASP A 140 -4.63 -20.06 -4.75
C ASP A 140 -3.77 -20.59 -5.91
N GLY A 141 -2.47 -20.24 -5.97
CA GLY A 141 -1.54 -20.69 -7.00
C GLY A 141 -1.68 -20.01 -8.36
N GLU A 142 -2.62 -19.07 -8.53
CA GLU A 142 -2.83 -18.34 -9.79
C GLU A 142 -1.98 -17.08 -9.87
N ALA A 143 -1.48 -16.76 -11.08
CA ALA A 143 -0.80 -15.50 -11.34
C ALA A 143 -1.82 -14.35 -11.43
N PRO A 144 -1.57 -13.20 -10.77
CA PRO A 144 -2.45 -12.05 -10.88
C PRO A 144 -2.47 -11.49 -12.32
N VAL A 145 -3.63 -11.08 -12.82
CA VAL A 145 -3.77 -10.47 -14.15
C VAL A 145 -3.64 -8.95 -14.04
N VAL A 146 -2.63 -8.40 -14.69
CA VAL A 146 -2.48 -6.94 -14.87
C VAL A 146 -3.09 -6.54 -16.20
N THR A 147 -4.15 -5.76 -16.18
CA THR A 147 -4.68 -5.13 -17.39
C THR A 147 -4.19 -3.69 -17.44
N ARG A 148 -3.36 -3.36 -18.46
CA ARG A 148 -3.02 -1.98 -18.77
C ARG A 148 -4.20 -1.32 -19.47
N VAL A 149 -4.71 -0.24 -18.91
CA VAL A 149 -5.61 0.67 -19.61
C VAL A 149 -4.77 1.88 -20.02
N GLY A 150 -4.66 2.11 -21.34
CA GLY A 150 -3.87 3.20 -21.89
C GLY A 150 -4.59 4.54 -21.75
N GLY A 151 -3.87 5.57 -21.33
CA GLY A 151 -4.26 6.99 -21.25
C GLY A 151 -3.08 7.81 -20.75
N GLN A 152 -3.05 9.12 -21.01
CA GLN A 152 -1.96 10.03 -20.61
C GLN A 152 -1.91 10.31 -19.09
N GLY A 153 -2.17 9.31 -18.30
CA GLY A 153 -1.93 9.24 -16.87
C GLY A 153 -1.48 7.83 -16.57
N LYS A 154 -0.51 7.64 -15.69
CA LYS A 154 -0.06 6.29 -15.32
C LYS A 154 -1.20 5.60 -14.56
N LEU A 155 -1.96 4.76 -15.24
CA LEU A 155 -2.92 3.83 -14.66
C LEU A 155 -2.19 2.51 -14.37
N PHE A 156 -2.39 1.99 -13.17
CA PHE A 156 -1.83 0.73 -12.70
C PHE A 156 -2.92 -0.23 -12.24
#